data_b40df711aa1aca2927bfeb9e72d6c557
#
_entry.id   b40df711aa1aca2927bfeb9e72d6c557
#
_cell.length_a   1.000
_cell.length_b   1.000
_cell.length_c   1.000
_cell.angle_alpha   90.00
_cell.angle_beta   90.00
_cell.angle_gamma   90.00
#
_symmetry.space_group_name_H-M   'P 1'
#
loop_
_entity.id
_entity.type
_entity.pdbx_description
1 polymer ?
#
loop_
_entity_poly.entity_id
_entity_poly.type
_entity_poly.pdbx_seq_one_letter_code
_entity_poly.pdbx_strand_id
1 'polypeptide(L)'
;QMCIRDRYNSFGMTEMNGPGVAFECQEQNGMHFWEDCYLVEIIDPETGEPVQEGEIGELVLTTLDREMMPLIRYRTRDLTRILPGKCPCGRTHIRIDRIKGRSDDMFIIKGVNIFPMQVEKILVQFPELGSNYLITLETVNNQDEMIVEVELSDLSTDNYIELEKIRKDITRQLKDEILVTPKVKLVKKGSLPQSEGKAVRVKDLRDNK
;
A
#
# COMPACT_ATOMS: atom_id res chain seq x y z
N GLN A 1 0.89 17.84 19.89
CA GLN A 1 -0.06 17.31 18.87
C GLN A 1 0.09 18.17 17.63
N MET A 2 0.75 17.66 16.57
CA MET A 2 0.68 18.32 15.27
C MET A 2 -0.78 18.27 14.79
N CYS A 3 -1.31 19.44 14.41
CA CYS A 3 -2.66 19.55 13.86
C CYS A 3 -2.76 18.69 12.59
N ILE A 4 -3.59 17.66 12.61
CA ILE A 4 -3.80 16.74 11.49
C ILE A 4 -4.47 17.45 10.28
N ARG A 5 -5.04 18.65 10.49
CA ARG A 5 -5.83 19.37 9.48
C ARG A 5 -5.04 19.87 8.28
N ASP A 6 -3.73 20.09 8.42
CA ASP A 6 -2.90 20.71 7.38
C ASP A 6 -2.00 19.70 6.66
N ARG A 7 -2.39 18.41 6.65
CA ARG A 7 -1.67 17.39 5.91
C ARG A 7 -2.32 17.17 4.57
N TYR A 8 -1.52 17.34 3.51
CA TYR A 8 -1.88 17.05 2.14
C TYR A 8 -1.05 15.87 1.64
N ASN A 9 -1.68 15.01 0.87
CA ASN A 9 -0.97 13.88 0.26
C ASN A 9 -0.16 14.39 -0.95
N SER A 10 0.98 13.76 -1.18
CA SER A 10 1.81 14.01 -2.36
C SER A 10 2.33 12.69 -2.90
N PHE A 11 2.45 12.59 -4.21
CA PHE A 11 3.08 11.50 -4.91
C PHE A 11 4.35 11.99 -5.59
N GLY A 12 5.40 11.21 -5.51
CA GLY A 12 6.65 11.49 -6.19
C GLY A 12 7.56 10.28 -6.16
N MET A 13 8.52 10.27 -7.07
CA MET A 13 9.54 9.24 -7.19
C MET A 13 10.80 9.84 -7.80
N THR A 14 11.95 9.26 -7.49
CA THR A 14 13.27 9.76 -7.96
C THR A 14 13.39 9.71 -9.47
N GLU A 15 12.77 8.73 -10.10
CA GLU A 15 12.74 8.55 -11.54
C GLU A 15 12.01 9.69 -12.27
N MET A 16 11.13 10.42 -11.59
CA MET A 16 10.30 11.50 -12.13
C MET A 16 10.71 12.89 -11.62
N ASN A 17 11.98 13.17 -11.52
CA ASN A 17 12.56 14.47 -11.09
C ASN A 17 12.25 14.87 -9.64
N GLY A 18 12.00 13.91 -8.75
CA GLY A 18 11.97 14.18 -7.33
C GLY A 18 10.61 14.09 -6.66
N PRO A 19 10.43 14.76 -5.50
CA PRO A 19 9.40 14.37 -4.53
C PRO A 19 7.99 14.87 -4.85
N GLY A 20 7.76 15.56 -5.97
CA GLY A 20 6.49 16.21 -6.21
C GLY A 20 5.99 16.10 -7.63
N VAL A 21 5.40 14.96 -7.99
CA VAL A 21 4.79 14.70 -9.31
C VAL A 21 3.29 14.96 -9.29
N ALA A 22 2.64 14.77 -8.14
CA ALA A 22 1.24 15.08 -7.90
C ALA A 22 1.00 15.52 -6.44
N PHE A 23 0.03 16.42 -6.22
CA PHE A 23 -0.29 16.97 -4.91
C PHE A 23 -1.79 17.07 -4.68
N GLU A 24 -2.22 16.79 -3.46
CA GLU A 24 -3.56 17.14 -2.99
C GLU A 24 -3.74 18.66 -2.91
N CYS A 25 -4.94 19.12 -3.21
CA CYS A 25 -5.38 20.48 -2.94
C CYS A 25 -6.19 20.53 -1.63
N GLN A 26 -6.68 21.73 -1.27
CA GLN A 26 -7.49 21.95 -0.06
C GLN A 26 -8.75 21.08 0.03
N GLU A 27 -9.24 20.55 -1.08
CA GLU A 27 -10.41 19.66 -1.12
C GLU A 27 -10.09 18.24 -0.61
N GLN A 28 -8.81 17.87 -0.51
CA GLN A 28 -8.32 16.56 -0.06
C GLN A 28 -9.01 15.38 -0.77
N ASN A 29 -9.34 15.57 -2.05
CA ASN A 29 -10.02 14.60 -2.90
C ASN A 29 -9.18 14.26 -4.13
N GLY A 30 -8.11 13.50 -3.88
CA GLY A 30 -7.15 13.10 -4.90
C GLY A 30 -6.04 14.11 -5.15
N MET A 31 -4.98 13.62 -5.79
CA MET A 31 -3.78 14.38 -6.09
C MET A 31 -3.80 14.85 -7.54
N HIS A 32 -3.66 16.14 -7.76
CA HIS A 32 -3.52 16.74 -9.09
C HIS A 32 -2.15 16.44 -9.65
N PHE A 33 -2.11 15.89 -10.85
CA PHE A 33 -0.88 15.59 -11.58
C PHE A 33 -0.43 16.80 -12.43
N TRP A 34 0.89 16.98 -12.58
CA TRP A 34 1.44 17.99 -13.46
C TRP A 34 1.40 17.50 -14.93
N GLU A 35 0.28 17.73 -15.63
CA GLU A 35 0.06 17.25 -17.00
C GLU A 35 0.89 17.98 -18.04
N ASP A 36 1.47 19.11 -17.69
CA ASP A 36 2.47 19.84 -18.49
C ASP A 36 3.83 19.11 -18.51
N CYS A 37 4.14 18.34 -17.47
CA CYS A 37 5.40 17.59 -17.36
C CYS A 37 5.23 16.09 -17.61
N TYR A 38 4.04 15.54 -17.39
CA TYR A 38 3.79 14.09 -17.42
C TYR A 38 2.52 13.71 -18.14
N LEU A 39 2.62 12.73 -19.04
CA LEU A 39 1.45 11.98 -19.52
C LEU A 39 1.17 10.85 -18.56
N VAL A 40 -0.06 10.78 -18.06
CA VAL A 40 -0.52 9.81 -17.07
C VAL A 40 -1.45 8.80 -17.72
N GLU A 41 -1.15 7.52 -17.55
CA GLU A 41 -1.98 6.41 -17.99
C GLU A 41 -2.25 5.49 -16.79
N ILE A 42 -3.43 4.86 -16.78
CA ILE A 42 -3.73 3.76 -15.86
C ILE A 42 -3.97 2.52 -16.71
N ILE A 43 -3.21 1.47 -16.45
CA ILE A 43 -3.26 0.23 -17.22
C ILE A 43 -3.58 -0.97 -16.33
N ASP A 44 -4.13 -1.99 -16.94
CA ASP A 44 -4.20 -3.31 -16.32
C ASP A 44 -2.76 -3.89 -16.18
N PRO A 45 -2.32 -4.31 -14.99
CA PRO A 45 -0.95 -4.75 -14.77
C PRO A 45 -0.58 -6.05 -15.51
N GLU A 46 -1.58 -6.87 -15.88
CA GLU A 46 -1.36 -8.16 -16.57
C GLU A 46 -1.37 -7.97 -18.08
N THR A 47 -2.37 -7.29 -18.62
CA THR A 47 -2.53 -7.13 -20.09
C THR A 47 -1.73 -5.95 -20.63
N GLY A 48 -1.45 -4.93 -19.80
CA GLY A 48 -0.79 -3.69 -20.23
C GLY A 48 -1.72 -2.73 -20.99
N GLU A 49 -3.00 -3.08 -21.14
CA GLU A 49 -4.00 -2.25 -21.81
C GLU A 49 -4.58 -1.18 -20.88
N PRO A 50 -4.95 0.00 -21.39
CA PRO A 50 -5.60 1.02 -20.59
C PRO A 50 -6.90 0.52 -19.96
N VAL A 51 -7.13 0.85 -18.68
CA VAL A 51 -8.39 0.58 -17.99
C VAL A 51 -9.39 1.71 -18.23
N GLN A 52 -10.68 1.48 -17.92
CA GLN A 52 -11.70 2.52 -17.99
C GLN A 52 -11.50 3.59 -16.93
N GLU A 53 -11.96 4.80 -17.19
CA GLU A 53 -11.89 5.91 -16.23
C GLU A 53 -12.58 5.54 -14.90
N GLY A 54 -11.87 5.70 -13.80
CA GLY A 54 -12.35 5.35 -12.46
C GLY A 54 -12.04 3.92 -12.02
N GLU A 55 -11.56 3.05 -12.91
CA GLU A 55 -11.08 1.72 -12.53
C GLU A 55 -9.65 1.78 -11.97
N ILE A 56 -9.36 0.85 -11.07
CA ILE A 56 -8.03 0.72 -10.46
C ILE A 56 -7.11 -0.04 -11.42
N GLY A 57 -5.93 0.51 -11.66
CA GLY A 57 -4.88 -0.12 -12.44
C GLY A 57 -3.51 0.39 -12.02
N GLU A 58 -2.48 -0.03 -12.74
CA GLU A 58 -1.11 0.39 -12.53
C GLU A 58 -0.86 1.77 -13.15
N LEU A 59 -0.28 2.67 -12.38
CA LEU A 59 0.12 3.99 -12.84
C LEU A 59 1.32 3.88 -13.78
N VAL A 60 1.17 4.45 -14.95
CA VAL A 60 2.21 4.55 -15.99
C VAL A 60 2.44 6.01 -16.32
N LEU A 61 3.69 6.41 -16.38
CA LEU A 61 4.09 7.80 -16.60
C LEU A 61 5.05 7.92 -17.79
N THR A 62 4.79 8.95 -18.61
CA THR A 62 5.72 9.40 -19.65
C THR A 62 6.16 10.83 -19.34
N THR A 63 7.46 11.08 -19.30
CA THR A 63 8.00 12.46 -19.12
C THR A 63 7.92 13.21 -20.43
N LEU A 64 7.42 14.47 -20.39
CA LEU A 64 7.21 15.31 -21.57
C LEU A 64 8.31 16.35 -21.76
N ASP A 65 8.93 16.80 -20.69
CA ASP A 65 9.92 17.89 -20.63
C ASP A 65 11.37 17.44 -20.41
N ARG A 66 11.59 16.12 -20.38
CA ARG A 66 12.89 15.55 -20.02
C ARG A 66 13.75 15.26 -21.24
N GLU A 67 14.78 16.05 -21.45
CA GLU A 67 15.70 15.88 -22.60
C GLU A 67 16.72 14.75 -22.36
N MET A 68 17.29 14.68 -21.14
CA MET A 68 18.22 13.60 -20.76
C MET A 68 17.45 12.48 -20.03
N MET A 69 17.60 11.27 -20.52
CA MET A 69 16.94 10.07 -20.01
C MET A 69 15.41 10.22 -19.98
N PRO A 70 14.73 10.48 -21.10
CA PRO A 70 13.28 10.49 -21.13
C PRO A 70 12.75 9.11 -20.75
N LEU A 71 11.71 9.09 -19.90
CA LEU A 71 11.01 7.87 -19.54
C LEU A 71 9.71 7.82 -20.32
N ILE A 72 9.55 6.79 -21.15
CA ILE A 72 8.38 6.59 -21.99
C ILE A 72 7.63 5.36 -21.46
N ARG A 73 6.35 5.56 -21.09
CA ARG A 73 5.48 4.54 -20.51
C ARG A 73 6.15 3.77 -19.36
N TYR A 74 6.75 4.53 -18.43
CA TYR A 74 7.40 3.95 -17.26
C TYR A 74 6.35 3.37 -16.31
N ARG A 75 6.41 2.07 -16.07
CA ARG A 75 5.53 1.34 -15.15
C ARG A 75 5.99 1.56 -13.72
N THR A 76 5.23 2.32 -12.93
CA THR A 76 5.61 2.65 -11.54
C THR A 76 5.39 1.50 -10.58
N ARG A 77 4.56 0.53 -10.96
CA ARG A 77 4.03 -0.56 -10.13
C ARG A 77 3.03 -0.10 -9.06
N ASP A 78 2.79 1.18 -8.92
CA ASP A 78 1.81 1.71 -7.98
C ASP A 78 0.40 1.58 -8.54
N LEU A 79 -0.53 1.10 -7.70
CA LEU A 79 -1.93 0.93 -8.07
C LEU A 79 -2.75 2.13 -7.62
N THR A 80 -3.44 2.74 -8.58
CA THR A 80 -4.33 3.88 -8.36
C THR A 80 -5.41 3.92 -9.44
N ARG A 81 -6.17 5.00 -9.50
CA ARG A 81 -7.16 5.29 -10.56
C ARG A 81 -7.22 6.77 -10.82
N ILE A 82 -7.64 7.15 -12.02
CA ILE A 82 -8.02 8.52 -12.32
C ILE A 82 -9.40 8.80 -11.69
N LEU A 83 -9.50 9.89 -10.95
CA LEU A 83 -10.76 10.34 -10.37
C LEU A 83 -11.56 11.14 -11.42
N PRO A 84 -12.79 10.74 -11.72
CA PRO A 84 -13.60 11.42 -12.72
C PRO A 84 -14.03 12.82 -12.26
N GLY A 85 -14.35 13.65 -13.24
CA GLY A 85 -14.93 14.95 -13.03
C GLY A 85 -13.95 16.03 -12.55
N LYS A 86 -14.46 17.27 -12.47
CA LYS A 86 -13.67 18.46 -12.09
C LYS A 86 -13.52 18.57 -10.58
N CYS A 87 -12.37 19.09 -10.15
CA CYS A 87 -12.16 19.43 -8.75
C CYS A 87 -12.81 20.77 -8.39
N PRO A 88 -13.49 20.88 -7.23
CA PRO A 88 -14.05 22.16 -6.77
C PRO A 88 -12.99 23.27 -6.57
N CYS A 89 -11.71 22.91 -6.41
CA CYS A 89 -10.61 23.87 -6.30
C CYS A 89 -10.35 24.69 -7.57
N GLY A 90 -11.02 24.36 -8.70
CA GLY A 90 -10.90 25.04 -9.98
C GLY A 90 -9.75 24.59 -10.88
N ARG A 91 -8.85 23.72 -10.42
CA ARG A 91 -7.78 23.15 -11.25
C ARG A 91 -8.37 22.18 -12.28
N THR A 92 -7.81 22.23 -13.49
CA THR A 92 -8.23 21.38 -14.61
C THR A 92 -7.41 20.09 -14.75
N HIS A 93 -6.26 20.03 -14.11
CA HIS A 93 -5.38 18.85 -14.11
C HIS A 93 -6.13 17.59 -13.64
N ILE A 94 -5.81 16.46 -14.26
CA ILE A 94 -6.32 15.16 -13.81
C ILE A 94 -5.96 14.92 -12.35
N ARG A 95 -6.78 14.10 -11.70
CA ARG A 95 -6.52 13.69 -10.32
C ARG A 95 -6.44 12.19 -10.24
N ILE A 96 -5.45 11.72 -9.52
CA ILE A 96 -5.37 10.31 -9.13
C ILE A 96 -5.84 10.13 -7.68
N ASP A 97 -6.42 8.98 -7.39
CA ASP A 97 -6.73 8.56 -6.03
C ASP A 97 -5.43 8.28 -5.25
N ARG A 98 -5.54 8.05 -3.96
CA ARG A 98 -4.40 7.57 -3.15
C ARG A 98 -3.88 6.25 -3.71
N ILE A 99 -2.58 6.06 -3.60
CA ILE A 99 -1.98 4.77 -3.94
C ILE A 99 -2.61 3.68 -3.07
N LYS A 100 -3.09 2.61 -3.70
CA LYS A 100 -3.78 1.48 -3.03
C LYS A 100 -2.83 0.33 -2.69
N GLY A 101 -1.65 0.33 -3.26
CA GLY A 101 -0.62 -0.69 -3.12
C GLY A 101 0.29 -0.73 -4.33
N ARG A 102 1.08 -1.78 -4.45
CA ARG A 102 1.93 -2.02 -5.61
C ARG A 102 1.56 -3.34 -6.26
N SER A 103 1.62 -3.40 -7.59
CA SER A 103 1.32 -4.61 -8.35
C SER A 103 2.35 -5.73 -8.11
N ASP A 104 3.60 -5.35 -7.77
CA ASP A 104 4.69 -6.28 -7.47
C ASP A 104 4.76 -6.72 -5.99
N ASP A 105 4.01 -6.07 -5.09
CA ASP A 105 3.89 -6.47 -3.69
C ASP A 105 2.68 -7.40 -3.44
N MET A 106 1.84 -7.60 -4.45
CA MET A 106 0.67 -8.48 -4.35
C MET A 106 1.11 -9.94 -4.22
N PHE A 107 0.44 -10.66 -3.34
CA PHE A 107 0.58 -12.11 -3.25
C PHE A 107 -0.79 -12.81 -3.26
N ILE A 108 -0.81 -14.03 -3.76
CA ILE A 108 -2.03 -14.84 -3.84
C ILE A 108 -1.98 -15.91 -2.76
N ILE A 109 -3.04 -16.01 -1.98
CA ILE A 109 -3.23 -17.09 -1.02
C ILE A 109 -4.66 -17.62 -1.10
N LYS A 110 -4.81 -18.92 -1.25
CA LYS A 110 -6.13 -19.59 -1.40
C LYS A 110 -7.01 -18.95 -2.48
N GLY A 111 -6.39 -18.46 -3.57
CA GLY A 111 -7.10 -17.79 -4.66
C GLY A 111 -7.52 -16.34 -4.42
N VAL A 112 -7.07 -15.72 -3.33
CA VAL A 112 -7.35 -14.33 -3.01
C VAL A 112 -6.11 -13.48 -3.23
N ASN A 113 -6.25 -12.38 -3.97
CA ASN A 113 -5.21 -11.36 -4.15
C ASN A 113 -5.14 -10.48 -2.92
N ILE A 114 -3.99 -10.43 -2.26
CA ILE A 114 -3.78 -9.68 -1.02
C ILE A 114 -2.61 -8.72 -1.21
N PHE A 115 -2.80 -7.48 -0.72
CA PHE A 115 -1.77 -6.47 -0.67
C PHE A 115 -1.33 -6.22 0.78
N PRO A 116 -0.03 -6.09 1.07
CA PRO A 116 0.46 -5.80 2.42
C PRO A 116 -0.19 -4.57 3.07
N MET A 117 -0.53 -3.57 2.26
CA MET A 117 -1.20 -2.35 2.73
C MET A 117 -2.60 -2.62 3.34
N GLN A 118 -3.31 -3.66 2.90
CA GLN A 118 -4.60 -4.05 3.51
C GLN A 118 -4.38 -4.55 4.94
N VAL A 119 -3.29 -5.31 5.14
CA VAL A 119 -2.90 -5.79 6.48
C VAL A 119 -2.50 -4.59 7.37
N GLU A 120 -1.65 -3.70 6.85
CA GLU A 120 -1.21 -2.50 7.57
C GLU A 120 -2.39 -1.62 8.00
N LYS A 121 -3.37 -1.41 7.13
CA LYS A 121 -4.60 -0.65 7.40
C LYS A 121 -5.34 -1.14 8.66
N ILE A 122 -5.32 -2.43 8.91
CA ILE A 122 -5.93 -3.02 10.11
C ILE A 122 -5.00 -2.88 11.32
N LEU A 123 -3.72 -3.19 11.17
CA LEU A 123 -2.77 -3.17 12.29
C LEU A 123 -2.63 -1.78 12.91
N VAL A 124 -2.63 -0.71 12.11
CA VAL A 124 -2.51 0.68 12.61
C VAL A 124 -3.70 1.17 13.43
N GLN A 125 -4.81 0.43 13.45
CA GLN A 125 -5.98 0.76 14.27
C GLN A 125 -5.81 0.35 15.74
N PHE A 126 -4.80 -0.46 16.04
CA PHE A 126 -4.53 -0.96 17.39
C PHE A 126 -3.36 -0.18 18.00
N PRO A 127 -3.60 0.70 18.99
CA PRO A 127 -2.54 1.49 19.61
C PRO A 127 -1.52 0.66 20.40
N GLU A 128 -1.88 -0.58 20.75
CA GLU A 128 -1.01 -1.53 21.43
C GLU A 128 0.05 -2.15 20.51
N LEU A 129 -0.07 -1.95 19.19
CA LEU A 129 0.86 -2.46 18.19
C LEU A 129 1.89 -1.40 17.80
N GLY A 130 3.08 -1.86 17.49
CA GLY A 130 4.13 -1.09 16.84
C GLY A 130 3.90 -0.97 15.32
N SER A 131 4.73 -0.19 14.67
CA SER A 131 4.68 -0.02 13.20
C SER A 131 5.39 -1.11 12.42
N ASN A 132 6.11 -2.01 13.10
CA ASN A 132 6.88 -3.06 12.44
C ASN A 132 6.09 -4.37 12.44
N TYR A 133 5.92 -4.94 11.23
CA TYR A 133 5.24 -6.22 11.03
C TYR A 133 5.88 -6.98 9.87
N LEU A 134 5.67 -8.28 9.84
CA LEU A 134 6.12 -9.18 8.78
C LEU A 134 5.01 -10.18 8.44
N ILE A 135 4.75 -10.33 7.16
CA ILE A 135 3.86 -11.36 6.61
C ILE A 135 4.73 -12.49 6.10
N THR A 136 4.55 -13.69 6.62
CA THR A 136 5.23 -14.89 6.13
C THR A 136 4.20 -15.80 5.46
N LEU A 137 4.50 -16.23 4.25
CA LEU A 137 3.72 -17.21 3.50
C LEU A 137 4.46 -18.52 3.52
N GLU A 138 3.80 -19.59 3.92
CA GLU A 138 4.38 -20.94 3.97
C GLU A 138 3.37 -21.99 3.53
N THR A 139 3.84 -23.12 3.04
CA THR A 139 2.97 -24.28 2.74
C THR A 139 3.13 -25.32 3.84
N VAL A 140 2.05 -25.57 4.59
CA VAL A 140 1.99 -26.57 5.67
C VAL A 140 0.95 -27.62 5.28
N ASN A 141 1.34 -28.89 5.26
CA ASN A 141 0.45 -30.01 4.87
C ASN A 141 -0.30 -29.77 3.54
N ASN A 142 0.39 -29.29 2.51
CA ASN A 142 -0.15 -28.94 1.19
C ASN A 142 -1.21 -27.83 1.22
N GLN A 143 -1.23 -27.01 2.25
CA GLN A 143 -2.10 -25.84 2.35
C GLN A 143 -1.28 -24.58 2.60
N ASP A 144 -1.58 -23.54 1.83
CA ASP A 144 -0.93 -22.25 2.04
C ASP A 144 -1.46 -21.58 3.30
N GLU A 145 -0.55 -21.19 4.17
CA GLU A 145 -0.79 -20.47 5.40
C GLU A 145 -0.17 -19.08 5.37
N MET A 146 -0.88 -18.13 5.95
CA MET A 146 -0.42 -16.77 6.14
C MET A 146 -0.18 -16.50 7.62
N ILE A 147 1.03 -16.11 7.96
CA ILE A 147 1.41 -15.71 9.32
C ILE A 147 1.65 -14.20 9.30
N VAL A 148 1.02 -13.48 10.21
CA VAL A 148 1.24 -12.05 10.43
C VAL A 148 1.89 -11.89 11.80
N GLU A 149 3.17 -11.57 11.80
CA GLU A 149 3.92 -11.23 13.01
C GLU A 149 3.96 -9.70 13.15
N VAL A 150 3.56 -9.19 14.30
CA VAL A 150 3.52 -7.74 14.56
C VAL A 150 4.13 -7.45 15.93
N GLU A 151 4.98 -6.42 15.98
CA GLU A 151 5.60 -5.98 17.22
C GLU A 151 4.61 -5.24 18.11
N LEU A 152 4.73 -5.47 19.40
CA LEU A 152 4.00 -4.71 20.42
C LEU A 152 4.60 -3.30 20.58
N SER A 153 3.77 -2.32 20.87
CA SER A 153 4.19 -0.95 21.19
C SER A 153 4.56 -0.83 22.68
N ASP A 154 5.09 0.33 23.07
CA ASP A 154 5.33 0.66 24.47
C ASP A 154 4.02 0.88 25.27
N LEU A 155 2.88 0.98 24.58
CA LEU A 155 1.53 1.07 25.17
C LEU A 155 0.88 -0.28 25.40
N SER A 156 1.57 -1.38 25.06
CA SER A 156 1.03 -2.73 25.22
C SER A 156 1.00 -3.14 26.69
N THR A 157 0.12 -4.08 27.00
CA THR A 157 0.00 -4.70 28.31
C THR A 157 0.83 -5.99 28.37
N ASP A 158 1.30 -6.35 29.56
CA ASP A 158 1.89 -7.67 29.81
C ASP A 158 0.84 -8.73 30.22
N ASN A 159 -0.44 -8.34 30.26
CA ASN A 159 -1.53 -9.23 30.62
C ASN A 159 -1.86 -10.17 29.46
N TYR A 160 -1.59 -11.46 29.64
CA TYR A 160 -1.84 -12.50 28.64
C TYR A 160 -3.28 -12.54 28.13
N ILE A 161 -4.27 -12.30 29.00
CA ILE A 161 -5.69 -12.34 28.63
C ILE A 161 -6.03 -11.19 27.67
N GLU A 162 -5.48 -10.00 27.92
CA GLU A 162 -5.65 -8.84 27.06
C GLU A 162 -4.95 -9.03 25.72
N LEU A 163 -3.72 -9.54 25.72
CA LEU A 163 -2.98 -9.84 24.49
C LEU A 163 -3.72 -10.87 23.62
N GLU A 164 -4.29 -11.92 24.23
CA GLU A 164 -5.08 -12.90 23.51
C GLU A 164 -6.39 -12.31 22.92
N LYS A 165 -7.01 -11.37 23.62
CA LYS A 165 -8.17 -10.64 23.10
C LYS A 165 -7.77 -9.78 21.87
N ILE A 166 -6.69 -9.00 21.99
CA ILE A 166 -6.16 -8.17 20.90
C ILE A 166 -5.82 -9.07 19.68
N ARG A 167 -5.12 -10.16 19.89
CA ARG A 167 -4.77 -11.12 18.83
C ARG A 167 -6.02 -11.65 18.09
N LYS A 168 -7.06 -12.02 18.83
CA LYS A 168 -8.33 -12.50 18.25
C LYS A 168 -9.05 -11.40 17.47
N ASP A 169 -9.08 -10.18 17.98
CA ASP A 169 -9.71 -9.04 17.32
C ASP A 169 -8.98 -8.67 16.01
N ILE A 170 -7.64 -8.67 16.02
CA ILE A 170 -6.83 -8.49 14.80
C ILE A 170 -7.13 -9.59 13.80
N THR A 171 -7.13 -10.87 14.23
CA THR A 171 -7.40 -12.01 13.34
C THR A 171 -8.77 -11.89 12.67
N ARG A 172 -9.79 -11.48 13.43
CA ARG A 172 -11.14 -11.27 12.92
C ARG A 172 -11.18 -10.13 11.90
N GLN A 173 -10.63 -8.97 12.23
CA GLN A 173 -10.64 -7.81 11.32
C GLN A 173 -9.83 -8.07 10.04
N LEU A 174 -8.69 -8.76 10.15
CA LEU A 174 -7.94 -9.17 8.97
C LEU A 174 -8.76 -10.13 8.10
N LYS A 175 -9.42 -11.13 8.70
CA LYS A 175 -10.28 -12.04 7.95
C LYS A 175 -11.40 -11.30 7.21
N ASP A 176 -12.00 -10.29 7.84
CA ASP A 176 -13.08 -9.50 7.24
C ASP A 176 -12.57 -8.63 6.07
N GLU A 177 -11.34 -8.10 6.16
CA GLU A 177 -10.74 -7.24 5.13
C GLU A 177 -10.15 -8.05 3.95
N ILE A 178 -9.42 -9.14 4.23
CA ILE A 178 -8.66 -9.88 3.20
C ILE A 178 -9.28 -11.25 2.85
N LEU A 179 -10.41 -11.62 3.45
CA LEU A 179 -11.15 -12.88 3.22
C LEU A 179 -10.35 -14.16 3.49
N VAL A 180 -9.18 -14.04 4.08
CA VAL A 180 -8.32 -15.14 4.51
C VAL A 180 -8.07 -15.01 6.01
N THR A 181 -8.08 -16.13 6.73
CA THR A 181 -7.78 -16.13 8.18
C THR A 181 -6.28 -16.33 8.40
N PRO A 182 -5.53 -15.27 8.78
CA PRO A 182 -4.11 -15.41 9.06
C PRO A 182 -3.87 -15.96 10.47
N LYS A 183 -2.69 -16.53 10.69
CA LYS A 183 -2.15 -16.80 12.01
C LYS A 183 -1.47 -15.54 12.53
N VAL A 184 -2.07 -14.83 13.48
CA VAL A 184 -1.48 -13.61 14.07
C VAL A 184 -0.59 -13.98 15.25
N LYS A 185 0.63 -13.45 15.26
CA LYS A 185 1.60 -13.56 16.36
C LYS A 185 2.00 -12.16 16.84
N LEU A 186 1.79 -11.91 18.12
CA LEU A 186 2.27 -10.70 18.79
C LEU A 186 3.69 -10.98 19.30
N VAL A 187 4.65 -10.17 18.87
CA VAL A 187 6.07 -10.34 19.23
C VAL A 187 6.58 -9.11 19.97
N LYS A 188 7.67 -9.28 20.73
CA LYS A 188 8.28 -8.17 21.46
C LYS A 188 8.85 -7.13 20.51
N LYS A 189 8.81 -5.86 20.93
CA LYS A 189 9.43 -4.75 20.20
C LYS A 189 10.90 -5.06 19.90
N GLY A 190 11.30 -4.81 18.64
CA GLY A 190 12.66 -5.07 18.14
C GLY A 190 12.97 -6.53 17.83
N SER A 191 11.97 -7.43 17.81
CA SER A 191 12.17 -8.85 17.45
C SER A 191 12.19 -9.10 15.96
N LEU A 192 11.53 -8.24 15.18
CA LEU A 192 11.48 -8.38 13.72
C LEU A 192 12.68 -7.69 13.07
N PRO A 193 13.12 -8.19 11.90
CA PRO A 193 14.20 -7.56 11.16
C PRO A 193 13.88 -6.09 10.85
N GLN A 194 14.83 -5.19 11.12
CA GLN A 194 14.73 -3.81 10.70
C GLN A 194 15.37 -3.68 9.31
N SER A 195 14.62 -3.15 8.36
CA SER A 195 15.13 -2.89 7.01
C SER A 195 15.82 -1.52 6.98
N GLU A 196 17.07 -1.49 6.57
CA GLU A 196 17.74 -0.25 6.17
C GLU A 196 17.22 0.17 4.80
N GLY A 197 16.22 1.05 4.75
CA GLY A 197 15.56 1.51 3.52
C GLY A 197 14.10 1.11 3.41
N LYS A 198 13.66 0.62 2.23
CA LYS A 198 12.28 0.15 2.05
C LYS A 198 12.01 -1.10 2.90
N ALA A 199 10.96 -1.05 3.71
CA ALA A 199 10.58 -2.18 4.55
C ALA A 199 10.12 -3.38 3.68
N VAL A 200 10.78 -4.52 3.83
CA VAL A 200 10.33 -5.80 3.25
C VAL A 200 9.25 -6.34 4.18
N ARG A 201 7.99 -6.28 3.73
CA ARG A 201 6.82 -6.66 4.53
C ARG A 201 6.35 -8.10 4.27
N VAL A 202 6.81 -8.73 3.21
CA VAL A 202 6.40 -10.08 2.82
C VAL A 202 7.62 -10.97 2.64
N LYS A 203 7.56 -12.15 3.25
CA LYS A 203 8.52 -13.23 3.08
C LYS A 203 7.76 -14.46 2.57
N ASP A 204 7.92 -14.78 1.29
CA ASP A 204 7.32 -15.97 0.69
C ASP A 204 8.30 -17.14 0.82
N LEU A 205 7.90 -18.14 1.58
CA LEU A 205 8.64 -19.38 1.81
C LEU A 205 7.98 -20.58 1.15
N ARG A 206 6.95 -20.34 0.35
CA ARG A 206 6.28 -21.41 -0.39
C ARG A 206 7.22 -21.91 -1.48
N ASP A 207 7.28 -23.23 -1.64
CA ASP A 207 8.00 -23.83 -2.77
C ASP A 207 7.35 -23.33 -4.08
N ASN A 208 8.11 -22.55 -4.85
CA ASN A 208 7.70 -22.14 -6.19
C ASN A 208 7.53 -23.41 -7.02
N LYS A 209 6.27 -23.75 -7.30
CA LYS A 209 5.93 -24.72 -8.34
C LYS A 209 5.82 -24.06 -9.68
#